data_9dd2476f0218f45a059f7480920297cf
#
_entry.id   9dd2476f0218f45a059f7480920297cf
#
_cell.length_a   1.000
_cell.length_b   1.000
_cell.length_c   1.000
_cell.angle_alpha   90.00
_cell.angle_beta   90.00
_cell.angle_gamma   90.00
#
_symmetry.space_group_name_H-M   'P 1'
#
loop_
_entity.id
_entity.type
_entity.pdbx_description
1 polymer ?
#
loop_
_entity_poly.entity_id
_entity_poly.type
_entity_poly.pdbx_seq_one_letter_code
_entity_poly.pdbx_strand_id
1 'polypeptide(L)'
;MTRTLGHSHVLPPDLRNAQGAWGVLNRLTQKAAMRLRKQGYYATGMRIFVKCKRIDEVSHSLQRQATFCESQDTAFFLRVLARLWAESAAQGLPRTFVPLATGLVLFGLVPQAQHTPTLFEFSTPINTHKNVYRSANPSDIANTTDRSRLHNAIDHINRLYGKNALYYASAHHALDHAPMRIAFTRIPDIETER
;
A
#
# COMPACT_ATOMS: atom_id res chain seq x y z
N MET A 1 22.77 -1.71 -1.87
CA MET A 1 21.72 -0.69 -2.13
C MET A 1 20.37 -1.24 -1.71
N THR A 2 19.69 -0.58 -0.79
CA THR A 2 18.36 -1.02 -0.33
C THR A 2 17.32 -0.63 -1.39
N ARG A 3 16.80 -1.60 -2.10
CA ARG A 3 15.75 -1.36 -3.10
C ARG A 3 14.43 -1.03 -2.39
N THR A 4 13.70 -0.07 -2.92
CA THR A 4 12.36 0.32 -2.43
C THR A 4 11.41 0.48 -3.60
N LEU A 5 10.11 0.30 -3.34
CA LEU A 5 9.04 0.52 -4.30
C LEU A 5 8.03 1.48 -3.69
N GLY A 6 7.96 2.70 -4.23
CA GLY A 6 7.11 3.76 -3.69
C GLY A 6 6.10 4.29 -4.71
N HIS A 7 4.97 4.74 -4.18
CA HIS A 7 3.95 5.47 -4.91
C HIS A 7 3.44 6.64 -4.07
N SER A 8 3.25 7.79 -4.69
CA SER A 8 2.64 8.96 -4.07
C SER A 8 1.60 9.60 -4.99
N HIS A 9 0.70 10.33 -4.38
CA HIS A 9 -0.37 11.03 -5.10
C HIS A 9 -0.68 12.37 -4.42
N VAL A 10 -0.76 13.44 -5.20
CA VAL A 10 -1.27 14.73 -4.76
C VAL A 10 -2.79 14.67 -4.78
N LEU A 11 -3.42 15.00 -3.66
CA LEU A 11 -4.87 14.91 -3.52
C LEU A 11 -5.55 16.10 -4.22
N PRO A 12 -6.49 15.82 -5.14
CA PRO A 12 -7.34 16.87 -5.69
C PRO A 12 -8.23 17.47 -4.58
N PRO A 13 -8.76 18.69 -4.74
CA PRO A 13 -9.45 19.41 -3.68
C PRO A 13 -10.58 18.66 -2.99
N ASP A 14 -11.34 17.86 -3.73
CA ASP A 14 -12.46 17.04 -3.28
C ASP A 14 -12.03 15.86 -2.40
N LEU A 15 -10.79 15.36 -2.56
CA LEU A 15 -10.21 14.28 -1.75
C LEU A 15 -9.31 14.79 -0.59
N ARG A 16 -9.24 16.10 -0.36
CA ARG A 16 -8.43 16.67 0.73
C ARG A 16 -9.09 16.53 2.09
N ASN A 17 -9.52 15.33 2.41
CA ASN A 17 -10.09 14.92 3.69
C ASN A 17 -9.54 13.55 4.09
N ALA A 18 -9.81 13.11 5.33
CA ALA A 18 -9.30 11.84 5.86
C ALA A 18 -9.79 10.63 5.04
N GLN A 19 -11.04 10.64 4.60
CA GLN A 19 -11.63 9.55 3.80
C GLN A 19 -11.02 9.48 2.40
N GLY A 20 -10.81 10.62 1.75
CA GLY A 20 -10.14 10.68 0.45
C GLY A 20 -8.69 10.22 0.52
N ALA A 21 -7.93 10.70 1.52
CA ALA A 21 -6.55 10.25 1.75
C ALA A 21 -6.49 8.73 2.01
N TRP A 22 -7.41 8.19 2.81
CA TRP A 22 -7.55 6.76 3.06
C TRP A 22 -7.83 5.96 1.79
N GLY A 23 -8.82 6.39 0.98
CA GLY A 23 -9.16 5.74 -0.28
C GLY A 23 -7.99 5.71 -1.25
N VAL A 24 -7.26 6.82 -1.38
CA VAL A 24 -6.06 6.92 -2.22
C VAL A 24 -4.96 6.00 -1.71
N LEU A 25 -4.69 5.93 -0.40
CA LEU A 25 -3.69 5.01 0.17
C LEU A 25 -4.03 3.54 -0.12
N ASN A 26 -5.31 3.16 0.00
CA ASN A 26 -5.76 1.80 -0.35
C ASN A 26 -5.48 1.48 -1.83
N ARG A 27 -5.79 2.41 -2.74
CA ARG A 27 -5.52 2.26 -4.17
C ARG A 27 -4.01 2.14 -4.46
N LEU A 28 -3.21 3.00 -3.84
CA LEU A 28 -1.76 2.97 -4.00
C LEU A 28 -1.16 1.67 -3.46
N THR A 29 -1.69 1.13 -2.36
CA THR A 29 -1.25 -0.16 -1.78
C THR A 29 -1.51 -1.32 -2.74
N GLN A 30 -2.70 -1.39 -3.33
CA GLN A 30 -3.03 -2.43 -4.31
C GLN A 30 -2.11 -2.34 -5.54
N LYS A 31 -1.89 -1.13 -6.04
CA LYS A 31 -0.97 -0.88 -7.15
C LYS A 31 0.48 -1.26 -6.82
N ALA A 32 0.94 -0.94 -5.62
CA ALA A 32 2.29 -1.29 -5.17
C ALA A 32 2.45 -2.82 -5.04
N ALA A 33 1.46 -3.52 -4.48
CA ALA A 33 1.48 -4.98 -4.35
C ALA A 33 1.53 -5.69 -5.72
N MET A 34 0.68 -5.26 -6.66
CA MET A 34 0.70 -5.78 -8.04
C MET A 34 2.05 -5.57 -8.71
N ARG A 35 2.63 -4.37 -8.56
CA ARG A 35 3.94 -4.03 -9.14
C ARG A 35 5.07 -4.81 -8.48
N LEU A 36 4.99 -5.04 -7.15
CA LEU A 36 5.95 -5.84 -6.40
C LEU A 36 6.00 -7.28 -6.96
N ARG A 37 4.83 -7.91 -7.15
CA ARG A 37 4.72 -9.25 -7.76
C ARG A 37 5.21 -9.27 -9.20
N LYS A 38 4.81 -8.28 -10.03
CA LYS A 38 5.30 -8.18 -11.42
C LYS A 38 6.83 -8.12 -11.50
N GLN A 39 7.47 -7.50 -10.52
CA GLN A 39 8.92 -7.37 -10.47
C GLN A 39 9.62 -8.55 -9.77
N GLY A 40 8.86 -9.55 -9.28
CA GLY A 40 9.40 -10.73 -8.60
C GLY A 40 10.06 -10.42 -7.25
N TYR A 41 9.47 -9.53 -6.45
CA TYR A 41 9.98 -9.18 -5.12
C TYR A 41 8.96 -9.45 -4.02
N TYR A 42 9.48 -9.72 -2.82
CA TYR A 42 8.78 -9.66 -1.54
C TYR A 42 9.21 -8.38 -0.81
N ALA A 43 8.36 -7.84 0.05
CA ALA A 43 8.70 -6.72 0.92
C ALA A 43 8.72 -7.17 2.38
N THR A 44 9.60 -6.55 3.19
CA THR A 44 9.68 -6.77 4.64
C THR A 44 9.24 -5.57 5.45
N GLY A 45 8.82 -4.50 4.79
CA GLY A 45 8.32 -3.32 5.49
C GLY A 45 7.48 -2.42 4.60
N MET A 46 6.63 -1.64 5.26
CA MET A 46 5.78 -0.62 4.65
C MET A 46 5.90 0.67 5.44
N ARG A 47 6.03 1.78 4.72
CA ARG A 47 5.93 3.13 5.26
C ARG A 47 4.83 3.86 4.53
N ILE A 48 3.99 4.57 5.27
CA ILE A 48 3.01 5.50 4.73
C ILE A 48 3.37 6.92 5.13
N PHE A 49 2.96 7.89 4.33
CA PHE A 49 3.05 9.30 4.67
C PHE A 49 1.83 10.06 4.19
N VAL A 50 1.48 11.11 4.95
CA VAL A 50 0.46 12.09 4.57
C VAL A 50 1.05 13.47 4.79
N LYS A 51 1.16 14.25 3.72
CA LYS A 51 1.51 15.67 3.80
C LYS A 51 0.23 16.47 4.00
N CYS A 52 0.19 17.26 5.04
CA CYS A 52 -0.95 18.07 5.40
C CYS A 52 -0.57 19.56 5.43
N LYS A 53 -1.53 20.43 5.12
CA LYS A 53 -1.47 21.85 5.42
C LYS A 53 -2.36 22.11 6.64
N ARG A 54 -1.85 22.85 7.61
CA ARG A 54 -2.64 23.37 8.71
C ARG A 54 -3.30 24.69 8.28
N ILE A 55 -4.37 25.11 8.96
CA ILE A 55 -5.09 26.36 8.66
C ILE A 55 -4.15 27.58 8.81
N ASP A 56 -3.13 27.50 9.68
CA ASP A 56 -2.10 28.51 9.90
C ASP A 56 -0.89 28.44 8.93
N GLU A 57 -1.05 27.77 7.80
CA GLU A 57 -0.06 27.63 6.72
C GLU A 57 1.18 26.76 6.99
N VAL A 58 1.36 26.22 8.19
CA VAL A 58 2.47 25.33 8.49
C VAL A 58 2.25 23.96 7.85
N SER A 59 3.21 23.53 7.04
CA SER A 59 3.21 22.18 6.45
C SER A 59 3.64 21.13 7.47
N HIS A 60 2.84 20.09 7.62
CA HIS A 60 3.17 18.94 8.44
C HIS A 60 3.22 17.66 7.59
N SER A 61 4.11 16.75 7.95
CA SER A 61 4.18 15.42 7.34
C SER A 61 4.04 14.36 8.43
N LEU A 62 2.96 13.61 8.35
CA LEU A 62 2.77 12.44 9.17
C LEU A 62 3.40 11.24 8.48
N GLN A 63 4.24 10.49 9.20
CA GLN A 63 4.83 9.24 8.70
C GLN A 63 4.64 8.13 9.71
N ARG A 64 4.32 6.93 9.23
CA ARG A 64 4.25 5.70 10.01
C ARG A 64 4.85 4.56 9.21
N GLN A 65 5.48 3.63 9.90
CA GLN A 65 6.05 2.45 9.27
C GLN A 65 5.88 1.20 10.14
N ALA A 66 5.84 0.06 9.46
CA ALA A 66 5.86 -1.24 10.08
C ALA A 66 6.85 -2.14 9.35
N THR A 67 7.46 -3.07 10.08
CA THR A 67 8.23 -4.19 9.55
C THR A 67 7.48 -5.49 9.80
N PHE A 68 7.68 -6.46 8.91
CA PHE A 68 6.99 -7.75 8.92
C PHE A 68 7.84 -8.80 8.19
N CYS A 69 7.48 -10.07 8.27
CA CYS A 69 8.10 -11.11 7.46
C CYS A 69 7.82 -10.87 5.97
N GLU A 70 8.66 -11.43 5.11
CA GLU A 70 8.56 -11.31 3.66
C GLU A 70 7.13 -11.57 3.16
N SER A 71 6.57 -10.62 2.44
CA SER A 71 5.21 -10.72 1.91
C SER A 71 5.08 -10.03 0.54
N GLN A 72 4.16 -10.55 -0.28
CA GLN A 72 3.66 -9.95 -1.51
C GLN A 72 2.12 -9.95 -1.57
N ASP A 73 1.48 -10.30 -0.45
CA ASP A 73 0.02 -10.43 -0.31
C ASP A 73 -0.63 -9.06 -0.19
N THR A 74 -1.51 -8.71 -1.14
CA THR A 74 -2.25 -7.45 -1.15
C THR A 74 -3.15 -7.30 0.07
N ALA A 75 -3.85 -8.37 0.48
CA ALA A 75 -4.75 -8.31 1.63
C ALA A 75 -3.97 -8.11 2.94
N PHE A 76 -2.79 -8.70 3.05
CA PHE A 76 -1.88 -8.45 4.17
C PHE A 76 -1.44 -6.99 4.21
N PHE A 77 -0.99 -6.41 3.08
CA PHE A 77 -0.59 -5.01 3.03
C PHE A 77 -1.75 -4.05 3.35
N LEU A 78 -2.98 -4.38 2.95
CA LEU A 78 -4.16 -3.59 3.31
C LEU A 78 -4.44 -3.64 4.83
N ARG A 79 -4.22 -4.78 5.50
CA ARG A 79 -4.31 -4.89 6.97
C ARG A 79 -3.22 -4.06 7.67
N VAL A 80 -1.98 -4.12 7.16
CA VAL A 80 -0.88 -3.29 7.68
C VAL A 80 -1.21 -1.81 7.51
N LEU A 81 -1.71 -1.41 6.34
CA LEU A 81 -2.15 -0.05 6.07
C LEU A 81 -3.23 0.41 7.04
N ALA A 82 -4.28 -0.41 7.25
CA ALA A 82 -5.38 -0.08 8.16
C ALA A 82 -4.88 0.18 9.59
N ARG A 83 -3.91 -0.62 10.04
CA ARG A 83 -3.29 -0.43 11.33
C ARG A 83 -2.49 0.85 11.43
N LEU A 84 -1.58 1.10 10.46
CA LEU A 84 -0.77 2.32 10.42
C LEU A 84 -1.64 3.58 10.35
N TRP A 85 -2.79 3.48 9.65
CA TRP A 85 -3.77 4.55 9.56
C TRP A 85 -4.47 4.79 10.90
N ALA A 86 -4.92 3.73 11.57
CA ALA A 86 -5.54 3.83 12.90
C ALA A 86 -4.59 4.44 13.95
N GLU A 87 -3.32 4.03 13.94
CA GLU A 87 -2.28 4.62 14.80
C GLU A 87 -2.06 6.11 14.49
N SER A 88 -2.17 6.49 13.23
CA SER A 88 -2.08 7.88 12.78
C SER A 88 -3.26 8.71 13.27
N ALA A 89 -4.46 8.16 13.21
CA ALA A 89 -5.69 8.82 13.67
C ALA A 89 -5.70 8.97 15.19
N ALA A 90 -5.25 7.96 15.94
CA ALA A 90 -5.18 7.98 17.40
C ALA A 90 -4.18 9.00 17.96
N GLN A 91 -3.11 9.32 17.22
CA GLN A 91 -2.10 10.30 17.63
C GLN A 91 -2.39 11.73 17.12
N GLY A 92 -3.59 11.95 16.58
CA GLY A 92 -4.06 13.26 16.16
C GLY A 92 -3.65 13.63 14.74
N LEU A 93 -4.28 13.00 13.74
CA LEU A 93 -4.65 13.79 12.58
C LEU A 93 -5.67 14.83 13.10
N PRO A 94 -5.26 16.05 13.44
CA PRO A 94 -6.21 17.01 13.97
C PRO A 94 -7.27 17.24 12.90
N ARG A 95 -8.53 17.39 13.31
CA ARG A 95 -9.62 17.80 12.39
C ARG A 95 -9.32 19.08 11.62
N THR A 96 -8.28 19.80 12.04
CA THR A 96 -7.79 21.07 11.46
C THR A 96 -6.75 20.88 10.34
N PHE A 97 -6.31 19.63 10.03
CA PHE A 97 -5.34 19.38 8.97
C PHE A 97 -6.01 18.97 7.68
N VAL A 98 -5.66 19.67 6.60
CA VAL A 98 -6.08 19.34 5.25
C VAL A 98 -4.99 18.50 4.59
N PRO A 99 -5.24 17.20 4.27
CA PRO A 99 -4.28 16.39 3.56
C PRO A 99 -4.11 16.90 2.12
N LEU A 100 -2.86 17.12 1.69
CA LEU A 100 -2.51 17.60 0.36
C LEU A 100 -1.95 16.50 -0.53
N ALA A 101 -1.18 15.59 0.05
CA ALA A 101 -0.59 14.48 -0.68
C ALA A 101 -0.43 13.29 0.26
N THR A 102 -0.48 12.11 -0.32
CA THR A 102 -0.28 10.86 0.41
C THR A 102 0.55 9.89 -0.41
N GLY A 103 1.19 8.94 0.25
CA GLY A 103 1.94 7.91 -0.42
C GLY A 103 2.37 6.80 0.49
N LEU A 104 2.87 5.75 -0.14
CA LEU A 104 3.45 4.61 0.55
C LEU A 104 4.77 4.19 -0.10
N VAL A 105 5.60 3.54 0.68
CA VAL A 105 6.85 2.91 0.26
C VAL A 105 6.91 1.51 0.85
N LEU A 106 7.05 0.52 -0.01
CA LEU A 106 7.46 -0.83 0.37
C LEU A 106 9.00 -0.86 0.37
N PHE A 107 9.60 -1.38 1.43
CA PHE A 107 11.04 -1.43 1.60
C PHE A 107 11.50 -2.80 2.10
N GLY A 108 12.83 -3.01 2.15
CA GLY A 108 13.40 -4.31 2.45
C GLY A 108 12.99 -5.33 1.38
N LEU A 109 13.19 -4.98 0.10
CA LEU A 109 12.78 -5.85 -1.01
C LEU A 109 13.75 -7.03 -1.16
N VAL A 110 13.19 -8.24 -1.09
CA VAL A 110 13.87 -9.52 -1.26
C VAL A 110 13.47 -10.11 -2.62
N PRO A 111 14.41 -10.44 -3.50
CA PRO A 111 14.10 -11.12 -4.75
C PRO A 111 13.41 -12.46 -4.51
N GLN A 112 12.45 -12.84 -5.36
CA GLN A 112 11.71 -14.09 -5.23
C GLN A 112 12.63 -15.34 -5.20
N ALA A 113 13.75 -15.28 -5.92
CA ALA A 113 14.75 -16.36 -5.90
C ALA A 113 15.48 -16.52 -4.55
N GLN A 114 15.45 -15.49 -3.70
CA GLN A 114 16.04 -15.47 -2.37
C GLN A 114 15.01 -15.59 -1.25
N HIS A 115 13.74 -15.67 -1.62
CA HIS A 115 12.64 -15.82 -0.66
C HIS A 115 12.73 -17.20 0.01
N THR A 116 12.81 -17.19 1.33
CA THR A 116 12.77 -18.40 2.14
C THR A 116 11.38 -18.54 2.75
N PRO A 117 10.56 -19.50 2.26
CA PRO A 117 9.25 -19.77 2.87
C PRO A 117 9.43 -20.10 4.35
N THR A 118 8.64 -19.50 5.21
CA THR A 118 8.64 -19.86 6.63
C THR A 118 8.04 -21.25 6.79
N LEU A 119 8.79 -22.16 7.42
CA LEU A 119 8.34 -23.53 7.67
C LEU A 119 7.08 -23.58 8.55
N PHE A 120 6.88 -22.54 9.36
CA PHE A 120 5.73 -22.33 10.20
C PHE A 120 5.11 -20.98 9.84
N GLU A 121 4.10 -20.98 8.99
CA GLU A 121 3.30 -19.78 8.68
C GLU A 121 2.39 -19.37 9.85
N PHE A 122 2.90 -19.48 11.07
CA PHE A 122 2.22 -18.97 12.26
C PHE A 122 2.33 -17.45 12.26
N SER A 123 1.25 -16.80 11.82
CA SER A 123 0.96 -15.37 12.11
C SER A 123 2.17 -14.47 11.95
N THR A 124 2.36 -13.93 10.77
CA THR A 124 3.39 -12.91 10.53
C THR A 124 3.22 -11.77 11.54
N PRO A 125 4.12 -11.62 12.53
CA PRO A 125 4.02 -10.52 13.46
C PRO A 125 4.26 -9.21 12.71
N ILE A 126 3.31 -8.29 12.81
CA ILE A 126 3.50 -6.93 12.34
C ILE A 126 4.19 -6.18 13.48
N ASN A 127 5.43 -5.78 13.26
CA ASN A 127 6.19 -5.00 14.24
C ASN A 127 6.05 -3.51 13.91
N THR A 128 5.35 -2.79 14.77
CA THR A 128 5.36 -1.32 14.79
C THR A 128 6.21 -0.86 15.96
N HIS A 129 6.89 0.25 15.87
CA HIS A 129 7.97 0.76 16.74
C HIS A 129 7.77 0.62 18.27
N LYS A 130 6.64 0.13 18.76
CA LYS A 130 6.36 -0.05 20.20
C LYS A 130 5.63 -1.33 20.61
N ASN A 131 5.11 -2.16 19.69
CA ASN A 131 4.39 -3.37 20.08
C ASN A 131 4.51 -4.48 19.06
N VAL A 132 5.00 -5.64 19.50
CA VAL A 132 4.92 -6.89 18.74
C VAL A 132 3.52 -7.45 18.93
N TYR A 133 2.67 -7.40 17.92
CA TYR A 133 1.35 -8.02 17.99
C TYR A 133 1.35 -9.33 17.23
N ARG A 134 1.03 -10.36 17.95
CA ARG A 134 0.74 -11.70 17.43
C ARG A 134 -0.73 -11.73 17.03
N SER A 135 -1.04 -11.60 15.75
CA SER A 135 -2.38 -11.89 15.25
C SER A 135 -2.39 -13.37 14.84
N ALA A 136 -2.83 -14.21 15.73
CA ALA A 136 -2.96 -15.64 15.49
C ALA A 136 -4.44 -15.99 15.33
N ASN A 137 -4.92 -16.10 14.10
CA ASN A 137 -6.11 -16.90 13.82
C ASN A 137 -5.67 -18.15 13.08
N PRO A 138 -5.97 -19.36 13.60
CA PRO A 138 -5.61 -20.64 12.97
C PRO A 138 -6.18 -20.83 11.56
N SER A 139 -7.24 -20.10 11.22
CA SER A 139 -7.85 -20.10 9.88
C SER A 139 -6.99 -19.42 8.79
N ASP A 140 -5.96 -18.67 9.17
CA ASP A 140 -5.08 -17.99 8.20
C ASP A 140 -4.03 -18.94 7.58
N ILE A 141 -3.84 -20.12 8.14
CA ILE A 141 -2.76 -21.05 7.76
C ILE A 141 -3.08 -21.82 6.47
N ALA A 142 -4.34 -22.19 6.25
CA ALA A 142 -4.76 -22.95 5.07
C ALA A 142 -4.78 -22.12 3.76
N ASN A 143 -4.47 -20.83 3.81
CA ASN A 143 -4.87 -19.87 2.78
C ASN A 143 -3.73 -19.23 1.97
N THR A 144 -2.45 -19.54 2.22
CA THR A 144 -1.36 -18.83 1.50
C THR A 144 -1.25 -19.24 0.04
N THR A 145 -1.39 -20.53 -0.26
CA THR A 145 -1.38 -21.01 -1.66
C THR A 145 -2.60 -20.50 -2.41
N ASP A 146 -3.77 -20.49 -1.77
CA ASP A 146 -5.00 -19.99 -2.37
C ASP A 146 -4.97 -18.46 -2.56
N ARG A 147 -4.36 -17.74 -1.64
CA ARG A 147 -4.16 -16.27 -1.78
C ARG A 147 -3.22 -15.92 -2.91
N SER A 148 -2.14 -16.66 -3.11
CA SER A 148 -1.24 -16.46 -4.25
C SER A 148 -1.96 -16.70 -5.58
N ARG A 149 -2.80 -17.74 -5.66
CA ARG A 149 -3.65 -18.00 -6.84
C ARG A 149 -4.65 -16.88 -7.07
N LEU A 150 -5.30 -16.38 -6.02
CA LEU A 150 -6.23 -15.25 -6.09
C LEU A 150 -5.54 -13.99 -6.61
N HIS A 151 -4.37 -13.64 -6.08
CA HIS A 151 -3.63 -12.45 -6.53
C HIS A 151 -3.19 -12.56 -7.99
N ASN A 152 -2.72 -13.75 -8.40
CA ASN A 152 -2.36 -14.01 -9.79
C ASN A 152 -3.57 -13.89 -10.73
N ALA A 153 -4.74 -14.38 -10.30
CA ALA A 153 -5.98 -14.23 -11.06
C ALA A 153 -6.41 -12.77 -11.18
N ILE A 154 -6.37 -12.01 -10.08
CA ILE A 154 -6.66 -10.56 -10.08
C ILE A 154 -5.69 -9.81 -11.00
N ASP A 155 -4.39 -10.09 -10.89
CA ASP A 155 -3.36 -9.45 -11.72
C ASP A 155 -3.53 -9.81 -13.21
N HIS A 156 -3.94 -11.06 -13.49
CA HIS A 156 -4.24 -11.50 -14.85
C HIS A 156 -5.47 -10.78 -15.44
N ILE A 157 -6.56 -10.70 -14.71
CA ILE A 157 -7.78 -9.97 -15.11
C ILE A 157 -7.44 -8.49 -15.37
N ASN A 158 -6.70 -7.85 -14.47
CA ASN A 158 -6.30 -6.45 -14.62
C ASN A 158 -5.34 -6.22 -15.81
N ARG A 159 -4.63 -7.25 -16.26
CA ARG A 159 -3.80 -7.19 -17.47
C ARG A 159 -4.64 -7.29 -18.73
N LEU A 160 -5.65 -8.17 -18.75
CA LEU A 160 -6.50 -8.40 -19.90
C LEU A 160 -7.52 -7.28 -20.14
N TYR A 161 -8.19 -6.85 -19.06
CA TYR A 161 -9.33 -5.95 -19.13
C TYR A 161 -9.00 -4.50 -18.73
N GLY A 162 -7.73 -4.22 -18.44
CA GLY A 162 -7.27 -2.90 -18.08
C GLY A 162 -7.10 -2.69 -16.57
N LYS A 163 -6.35 -1.65 -16.22
CA LYS A 163 -6.01 -1.32 -14.83
C LYS A 163 -7.26 -1.05 -14.00
N ASN A 164 -7.38 -1.73 -12.87
CA ASN A 164 -8.53 -1.65 -11.93
C ASN A 164 -9.85 -2.25 -12.47
N ALA A 165 -9.81 -3.20 -13.41
CA ALA A 165 -10.97 -3.98 -13.78
C ALA A 165 -11.47 -4.80 -12.58
N LEU A 166 -10.56 -5.29 -11.75
CA LEU A 166 -10.84 -5.93 -10.47
C LEU A 166 -9.97 -5.32 -9.36
N TYR A 167 -10.58 -4.95 -8.24
CA TYR A 167 -9.91 -4.28 -7.12
C TYR A 167 -10.59 -4.60 -5.79
N TYR A 168 -9.89 -4.39 -4.69
CA TYR A 168 -10.48 -4.48 -3.35
C TYR A 168 -11.37 -3.26 -3.07
N ALA A 169 -12.58 -3.48 -2.57
CA ALA A 169 -13.60 -2.46 -2.35
C ALA A 169 -13.13 -1.25 -1.49
N SER A 170 -12.12 -1.43 -0.65
CA SER A 170 -11.51 -0.35 0.13
C SER A 170 -10.93 0.80 -0.71
N ALA A 171 -10.70 0.58 -2.01
CA ALA A 171 -10.22 1.61 -2.94
C ALA A 171 -11.36 2.26 -3.75
N HIS A 172 -12.62 1.81 -3.59
CA HIS A 172 -13.73 2.21 -4.47
C HIS A 172 -13.91 3.73 -4.54
N HIS A 173 -13.93 4.42 -3.40
CA HIS A 173 -14.09 5.88 -3.35
C HIS A 173 -12.95 6.69 -4.01
N ALA A 174 -11.83 6.06 -4.37
CA ALA A 174 -10.71 6.74 -5.00
C ALA A 174 -10.53 6.35 -6.48
N LEU A 175 -11.41 5.56 -7.05
CA LEU A 175 -11.26 5.05 -8.43
C LEU A 175 -11.51 6.14 -9.48
N ASP A 176 -12.56 6.94 -9.27
CA ASP A 176 -12.99 7.98 -10.22
C ASP A 176 -12.04 9.19 -10.23
N HIS A 177 -11.23 9.31 -9.20
CA HIS A 177 -10.19 10.32 -9.12
C HIS A 177 -8.91 9.79 -9.76
N ALA A 178 -8.87 9.80 -11.10
CA ALA A 178 -7.63 9.56 -11.84
C ALA A 178 -6.55 10.54 -11.35
N PRO A 179 -5.28 10.12 -11.21
CA PRO A 179 -4.21 11.05 -10.92
C PRO A 179 -4.29 12.15 -11.97
N MET A 180 -4.37 13.42 -11.53
CA MET A 180 -4.16 14.54 -12.43
C MET A 180 -2.84 14.27 -13.14
N ARG A 181 -2.89 14.03 -14.43
CA ARG A 181 -1.70 13.85 -15.25
C ARG A 181 -0.99 15.20 -15.25
N ILE A 182 0.01 15.32 -14.40
CA ILE A 182 1.01 16.37 -14.59
C ILE A 182 1.68 16.01 -15.90
N ALA A 183 1.56 16.86 -16.90
CA ALA A 183 1.97 16.61 -18.30
C ALA A 183 3.45 16.16 -18.45
N PHE A 184 4.26 16.29 -17.40
CA PHE A 184 5.69 16.00 -17.39
C PHE A 184 6.10 14.71 -16.68
N THR A 185 5.18 13.89 -16.20
CA THR A 185 5.51 12.64 -15.49
C THR A 185 5.00 11.39 -16.20
N ARG A 186 4.93 11.42 -17.51
CA ARG A 186 4.86 10.20 -18.29
C ARG A 186 6.29 9.65 -18.38
N ILE A 187 6.70 8.84 -17.42
CA ILE A 187 7.77 7.86 -17.67
C ILE A 187 7.11 6.84 -18.60
N PRO A 188 7.49 6.78 -19.88
CA PRO A 188 6.92 5.79 -20.79
C PRO A 188 7.21 4.41 -20.20
N ASP A 189 6.19 3.60 -20.05
CA ASP A 189 6.38 2.18 -19.77
C ASP A 189 6.74 1.59 -21.13
N ILE A 190 8.05 1.41 -21.36
CA ILE A 190 8.65 1.04 -22.68
C ILE A 190 8.04 -0.25 -23.25
N GLU A 191 7.36 -1.05 -22.43
CA GLU A 191 6.71 -2.30 -22.87
C GLU A 191 5.24 -2.15 -23.33
N THR A 192 4.62 -0.99 -23.15
CA THR A 192 3.19 -0.79 -23.50
C THR A 192 2.95 0.19 -24.66
N GLU A 193 4.00 0.72 -25.27
CA GLU A 193 3.93 1.64 -26.43
C GLU A 193 4.51 1.02 -27.71
N ARG A 194 4.43 -0.31 -27.87
CA ARG A 194 4.61 -0.99 -29.15
C ARG A 194 3.29 -1.46 -29.71
#